data_7b909b24214ddacfebcff9066d4e96d9
#
_entry.id   7b909b24214ddacfebcff9066d4e96d9
#
_cell.length_a   1.000
_cell.length_b   1.000
_cell.length_c   1.000
_cell.angle_alpha   90.00
_cell.angle_beta   90.00
_cell.angle_gamma   90.00
#
_symmetry.space_group_name_H-M   'P 1'
#
loop_
_entity.id
_entity.type
_entity.pdbx_description
1 polymer ?
#
loop_
_entity_poly.entity_id
_entity_poly.type
_entity_poly.pdbx_seq_one_letter_code
_entity_poly.pdbx_strand_id
1 'polypeptide(L)'
;PARWAKRFDVWNWGVLAARIGGRRVGGAVIAFNTPGVDMLEGRRDLAVLWDIRVAPDVRAQGVGTALFRAAETWARARRCAELKVETQNIDVPACRFYAKQGCVLAEANRGVYPSLPHEVQLIWRKPLR
;
A
#
# COMPACT_ATOMS: atom_id res chain seq x y z
N PRO A 1 -11.51 -7.30 -0.30
CA PRO A 1 -12.08 -6.28 -1.22
C PRO A 1 -13.57 -6.03 -1.00
N ALA A 2 -14.39 -7.06 -0.90
CA ALA A 2 -15.84 -6.88 -0.70
C ALA A 2 -16.16 -6.11 0.59
N ARG A 3 -15.36 -6.30 1.63
CA ARG A 3 -15.52 -5.61 2.90
C ARG A 3 -15.23 -4.11 2.78
N TRP A 4 -14.24 -3.75 1.99
CA TRP A 4 -13.88 -2.34 1.73
C TRP A 4 -14.93 -1.65 0.85
N ALA A 5 -15.48 -2.37 -0.12
CA ALA A 5 -16.54 -1.84 -0.99
C ALA A 5 -17.80 -1.48 -0.20
N LYS A 6 -18.05 -2.13 0.96
CA LYS A 6 -19.16 -1.79 1.84
C LYS A 6 -18.91 -0.53 2.66
N ARG A 7 -17.64 -0.18 2.91
CA ARG A 7 -17.25 1.01 3.70
C ARG A 7 -17.01 2.25 2.86
N PHE A 8 -16.47 2.06 1.65
CA PHE A 8 -16.02 3.13 0.76
C PHE A 8 -16.50 2.87 -0.65
N ASP A 9 -16.67 3.94 -1.42
CA ASP A 9 -16.86 3.83 -2.86
C ASP A 9 -15.49 3.58 -3.50
N VAL A 10 -15.22 2.31 -3.80
CA VAL A 10 -13.90 1.86 -4.28
C VAL A 10 -13.83 1.66 -5.80
N TRP A 11 -14.79 2.20 -6.55
CA TRP A 11 -14.88 1.96 -8.00
C TRP A 11 -13.64 2.41 -8.77
N ASN A 12 -12.92 3.43 -8.27
CA ASN A 12 -11.73 3.97 -8.92
C ASN A 12 -10.41 3.47 -8.29
N TRP A 13 -10.49 2.51 -7.37
CA TRP A 13 -9.29 1.91 -6.79
C TRP A 13 -8.61 0.97 -7.78
N GLY A 14 -7.30 0.82 -7.66
CA GLY A 14 -6.51 -0.15 -8.42
C GLY A 14 -6.51 -1.50 -7.72
N VAL A 15 -6.69 -2.56 -8.52
CA VAL A 15 -6.54 -3.94 -8.05
C VAL A 15 -5.57 -4.63 -9.00
N LEU A 16 -4.43 -5.08 -8.47
CA LEU A 16 -3.38 -5.72 -9.24
C LEU A 16 -3.24 -7.17 -8.81
N ALA A 17 -2.95 -8.05 -9.76
CA ALA A 17 -2.69 -9.46 -9.48
C ALA A 17 -1.36 -9.88 -10.11
N ALA A 18 -0.57 -10.65 -9.35
CA ALA A 18 0.65 -11.27 -9.85
C ALA A 18 0.40 -12.77 -10.07
N ARG A 19 0.91 -13.31 -11.18
CA ARG A 19 0.77 -14.72 -11.53
C ARG A 19 2.10 -15.32 -11.93
N ILE A 20 2.28 -16.59 -11.59
CA ILE A 20 3.39 -17.41 -12.07
C ILE A 20 2.78 -18.69 -12.64
N GLY A 21 3.02 -18.96 -13.95
CA GLY A 21 2.49 -20.15 -14.60
C GLY A 21 0.97 -20.28 -14.53
N GLY A 22 0.26 -19.14 -14.58
CA GLY A 22 -1.21 -19.11 -14.47
C GLY A 22 -1.76 -19.14 -13.05
N ARG A 23 -0.92 -19.43 -12.05
CA ARG A 23 -1.33 -19.41 -10.65
C ARG A 23 -1.21 -18.00 -10.09
N ARG A 24 -2.24 -17.51 -9.40
CA ARG A 24 -2.18 -16.24 -8.68
C ARG A 24 -1.30 -16.39 -7.45
N VAL A 25 -0.24 -15.60 -7.37
CA VAL A 25 0.74 -15.66 -6.28
C VAL A 25 0.80 -14.39 -5.46
N GLY A 26 0.05 -13.38 -5.82
CA GLY A 26 0.01 -12.14 -5.06
C GLY A 26 -0.98 -11.14 -5.62
N GLY A 27 -1.14 -10.05 -4.89
CA GLY A 27 -2.00 -8.96 -5.31
C GLY A 27 -1.73 -7.70 -4.53
N ALA A 28 -2.21 -6.59 -5.06
CA ALA A 28 -2.15 -5.29 -4.41
C ALA A 28 -3.43 -4.52 -4.66
N VAL A 29 -3.82 -3.71 -3.67
CA VAL A 29 -4.98 -2.82 -3.76
C VAL A 29 -4.49 -1.41 -3.50
N ILE A 30 -4.90 -0.47 -4.36
CA ILE A 30 -4.46 0.92 -4.30
C ILE A 30 -5.69 1.81 -4.15
N ALA A 31 -5.76 2.56 -3.05
CA ALA A 31 -6.81 3.54 -2.82
C ALA A 31 -6.47 4.84 -3.55
N PHE A 32 -7.48 5.46 -4.13
CA PHE A 32 -7.29 6.65 -4.95
C PHE A 32 -8.57 7.48 -4.99
N ASN A 33 -8.42 8.79 -4.83
CA ASN A 33 -9.45 9.81 -5.07
C ASN A 33 -10.84 9.39 -4.59
N THR A 34 -10.96 9.14 -3.28
CA THR A 34 -12.19 8.65 -2.67
C THR A 34 -12.50 9.46 -1.42
N PRO A 35 -13.64 10.17 -1.38
CA PRO A 35 -14.05 10.89 -0.17
C PRO A 35 -14.23 9.95 1.02
N GLY A 36 -13.89 10.42 2.21
CA GLY A 36 -14.05 9.65 3.45
C GLY A 36 -12.91 8.71 3.78
N VAL A 37 -11.91 8.58 2.91
CA VAL A 37 -10.69 7.80 3.18
C VAL A 37 -9.63 8.75 3.71
N ASP A 38 -9.43 8.75 5.03
CA ASP A 38 -8.53 9.70 5.70
C ASP A 38 -7.08 9.61 5.23
N MET A 39 -6.62 8.41 4.92
CA MET A 39 -5.28 8.17 4.41
C MET A 39 -4.98 8.94 3.11
N LEU A 40 -6.01 9.27 2.33
CA LEU A 40 -5.89 10.03 1.08
C LEU A 40 -5.80 11.54 1.30
N GLU A 41 -6.03 12.03 2.52
CA GLU A 41 -5.87 13.44 2.90
C GLU A 41 -6.69 14.41 2.05
N GLY A 42 -7.80 13.96 1.45
CA GLY A 42 -8.61 14.78 0.55
C GLY A 42 -7.94 15.09 -0.79
N ARG A 43 -6.83 14.44 -1.11
CA ARG A 43 -6.02 14.72 -2.31
C ARG A 43 -6.42 13.83 -3.48
N ARG A 44 -6.30 14.39 -4.70
CA ARG A 44 -6.47 13.65 -5.96
C ARG A 44 -5.15 13.16 -6.54
N ASP A 45 -4.03 13.61 -6.00
CA ASP A 45 -2.68 13.31 -6.49
C ASP A 45 -1.90 12.39 -5.56
N LEU A 46 -2.61 11.70 -4.65
CA LEU A 46 -2.05 10.73 -3.71
C LEU A 46 -2.65 9.37 -3.97
N ALA A 47 -1.81 8.35 -4.07
CA ALA A 47 -2.22 6.95 -4.08
C ALA A 47 -1.78 6.31 -2.77
N VAL A 48 -2.64 5.49 -2.17
CA VAL A 48 -2.31 4.74 -0.96
C VAL A 48 -2.27 3.26 -1.31
N LEU A 49 -1.13 2.62 -1.08
CA LEU A 49 -1.02 1.16 -1.18
C LEU A 49 -1.76 0.58 0.01
N TRP A 50 -3.03 0.23 -0.21
CA TRP A 50 -3.96 -0.19 0.84
C TRP A 50 -3.66 -1.58 1.35
N ASP A 51 -3.25 -2.46 0.45
CA ASP A 51 -2.93 -3.84 0.76
C ASP A 51 -1.96 -4.38 -0.28
N ILE A 52 -1.02 -5.22 0.14
CA ILE A 52 -0.13 -5.96 -0.74
C ILE A 52 0.12 -7.33 -0.11
N ARG A 53 -0.04 -8.40 -0.89
CA ARG A 53 0.11 -9.76 -0.40
C ARG A 53 0.85 -10.62 -1.41
N VAL A 54 1.71 -11.49 -0.90
CA VAL A 54 2.47 -12.45 -1.67
C VAL A 54 2.32 -13.82 -1.03
N ALA A 55 2.03 -14.85 -1.84
CA ALA A 55 1.93 -16.21 -1.35
C ALA A 55 3.23 -16.63 -0.65
N PRO A 56 3.16 -17.28 0.53
CA PRO A 56 4.36 -17.61 1.32
C PRO A 56 5.40 -18.45 0.59
N ASP A 57 4.95 -19.35 -0.28
CA ASP A 57 5.85 -20.29 -1.00
C ASP A 57 6.64 -19.61 -2.14
N VAL A 58 6.30 -18.38 -2.51
CA VAL A 58 7.03 -17.63 -3.54
C VAL A 58 7.65 -16.34 -3.01
N ARG A 59 7.71 -16.18 -1.69
CA ARG A 59 8.41 -15.03 -1.09
C ARG A 59 9.89 -15.08 -1.49
N ALA A 60 10.51 -13.90 -1.56
CA ALA A 60 11.89 -13.71 -1.99
C ALA A 60 12.14 -14.00 -3.49
N GLN A 61 11.09 -14.19 -4.29
CA GLN A 61 11.21 -14.35 -5.74
C GLN A 61 10.91 -13.05 -6.52
N GLY A 62 10.87 -11.92 -5.82
CA GLY A 62 10.66 -10.61 -6.46
C GLY A 62 9.21 -10.27 -6.76
N VAL A 63 8.23 -11.06 -6.32
CA VAL A 63 6.80 -10.80 -6.57
C VAL A 63 6.35 -9.50 -5.90
N GLY A 64 6.74 -9.28 -4.64
CA GLY A 64 6.41 -8.04 -3.92
C GLY A 64 6.97 -6.80 -4.61
N THR A 65 8.22 -6.87 -5.06
CA THR A 65 8.85 -5.77 -5.81
C THR A 65 8.13 -5.50 -7.13
N ALA A 66 7.74 -6.55 -7.85
CA ALA A 66 7.00 -6.40 -9.11
C ALA A 66 5.63 -5.76 -8.86
N LEU A 67 4.93 -6.17 -7.81
CA LEU A 67 3.65 -5.56 -7.42
C LEU A 67 3.82 -4.09 -7.03
N PHE A 68 4.85 -3.78 -6.26
CA PHE A 68 5.11 -2.39 -5.86
C PHE A 68 5.39 -1.50 -7.08
N ARG A 69 6.22 -1.97 -8.01
CA ARG A 69 6.52 -1.24 -9.25
C ARG A 69 5.28 -1.06 -10.12
N ALA A 70 4.43 -2.08 -10.19
CA ALA A 70 3.16 -1.98 -10.90
C ALA A 70 2.22 -0.96 -10.24
N ALA A 71 2.23 -0.89 -8.90
CA ALA A 71 1.47 0.11 -8.17
C ALA A 71 1.96 1.53 -8.46
N GLU A 72 3.28 1.73 -8.52
CA GLU A 72 3.87 3.02 -8.91
C GLU A 72 3.44 3.42 -10.32
N THR A 73 3.50 2.49 -11.27
CA THR A 73 3.08 2.74 -12.66
C THR A 73 1.61 3.09 -12.73
N TRP A 74 0.77 2.37 -11.99
CA TRP A 74 -0.66 2.64 -11.92
C TRP A 74 -0.93 4.06 -11.39
N ALA A 75 -0.23 4.45 -10.33
CA ALA A 75 -0.38 5.76 -9.71
C ALA A 75 0.12 6.88 -10.62
N ARG A 76 1.27 6.68 -11.29
CA ARG A 76 1.80 7.67 -12.25
C ARG A 76 0.86 7.88 -13.44
N ALA A 77 0.23 6.83 -13.93
CA ALA A 77 -0.75 6.93 -15.01
C ALA A 77 -1.94 7.81 -14.62
N ARG A 78 -2.22 7.95 -13.33
CA ARG A 78 -3.27 8.80 -12.79
C ARG A 78 -2.75 10.12 -12.25
N ARG A 79 -1.51 10.47 -12.58
CA ARG A 79 -0.84 11.73 -12.24
C ARG A 79 -0.67 11.92 -10.73
N CYS A 80 -0.53 10.84 -9.98
CA CYS A 80 -0.22 10.94 -8.56
C CYS A 80 1.19 11.46 -8.35
N ALA A 81 1.34 12.35 -7.38
CA ALA A 81 2.63 12.93 -6.98
C ALA A 81 3.38 12.02 -6.01
N GLU A 82 2.63 11.21 -5.24
CA GLU A 82 3.18 10.38 -4.18
C GLU A 82 2.43 9.06 -4.06
N LEU A 83 3.15 8.06 -3.56
CA LEU A 83 2.59 6.82 -3.04
C LEU A 83 2.80 6.80 -1.52
N LYS A 84 1.77 6.40 -0.78
CA LYS A 84 1.77 6.36 0.68
C LYS A 84 1.41 4.95 1.14
N VAL A 85 2.03 4.50 2.23
CA VAL A 85 1.71 3.19 2.81
C VAL A 85 1.88 3.23 4.32
N GLU A 86 1.07 2.46 5.02
CA GLU A 86 1.13 2.32 6.47
C GLU A 86 1.70 0.96 6.85
N THR A 87 2.58 0.94 7.86
CA THR A 87 2.99 -0.29 8.56
C THR A 87 2.88 -0.07 10.06
N GLN A 88 2.92 -1.16 10.82
CA GLN A 88 3.19 -1.11 12.25
C GLN A 88 4.69 -1.25 12.48
N ASN A 89 5.19 -0.67 13.57
CA ASN A 89 6.62 -0.73 13.91
C ASN A 89 7.12 -2.16 14.16
N ILE A 90 6.23 -3.07 14.59
CA ILE A 90 6.58 -4.46 14.85
C ILE A 90 6.73 -5.29 13.57
N ASP A 91 6.19 -4.83 12.46
CA ASP A 91 6.31 -5.51 11.17
C ASP A 91 7.63 -5.11 10.49
N VAL A 92 8.73 -5.60 11.04
CA VAL A 92 10.08 -5.27 10.55
C VAL A 92 10.30 -5.70 9.09
N PRO A 93 9.83 -6.87 8.63
CA PRO A 93 9.96 -7.22 7.21
C PRO A 93 9.29 -6.23 6.28
N ALA A 94 8.09 -5.74 6.62
CA ALA A 94 7.40 -4.73 5.82
C ALA A 94 8.17 -3.41 5.80
N CYS A 95 8.66 -2.97 6.96
CA CYS A 95 9.47 -1.75 7.06
C CYS A 95 10.70 -1.82 6.16
N ARG A 96 11.42 -2.95 6.19
CA ARG A 96 12.59 -3.16 5.34
C ARG A 96 12.21 -3.19 3.85
N PHE A 97 11.10 -3.81 3.53
CA PHE A 97 10.61 -3.88 2.15
C PHE A 97 10.35 -2.48 1.59
N TYR A 98 9.59 -1.65 2.32
CA TYR A 98 9.27 -0.30 1.84
C TYR A 98 10.49 0.61 1.78
N ALA A 99 11.40 0.52 2.75
CA ALA A 99 12.65 1.27 2.69
C ALA A 99 13.48 0.88 1.45
N LYS A 100 13.52 -0.42 1.14
CA LYS A 100 14.23 -0.93 -0.04
C LYS A 100 13.57 -0.46 -1.34
N GLN A 101 12.26 -0.28 -1.35
CA GLN A 101 11.55 0.26 -2.52
C GLN A 101 11.76 1.77 -2.70
N GLY A 102 12.50 2.42 -1.83
CA GLY A 102 12.76 3.85 -1.92
C GLY A 102 11.76 4.72 -1.18
N CYS A 103 10.91 4.12 -0.35
CA CYS A 103 10.02 4.88 0.52
C CYS A 103 10.80 5.52 1.66
N VAL A 104 10.37 6.69 2.09
CA VAL A 104 10.93 7.42 3.23
C VAL A 104 9.92 7.39 4.36
N LEU A 105 10.40 7.13 5.58
CA LEU A 105 9.56 7.20 6.77
C LEU A 105 9.21 8.67 7.03
N ALA A 106 7.92 8.99 6.90
CA ALA A 106 7.42 10.36 7.01
C ALA A 106 6.82 10.66 8.38
N GLU A 107 6.16 9.68 9.01
CA GLU A 107 5.48 9.86 10.29
C GLU A 107 5.57 8.60 11.13
N ALA A 108 5.63 8.81 12.46
CA ALA A 108 5.51 7.74 13.45
C ALA A 108 4.49 8.21 14.48
N ASN A 109 3.37 7.53 14.58
CA ASN A 109 2.23 7.94 15.39
C ASN A 109 1.91 6.90 16.46
N ARG A 110 2.00 7.29 17.73
CA ARG A 110 1.64 6.44 18.86
C ARG A 110 0.15 6.56 19.16
N GLY A 111 -0.43 5.51 19.75
CA GLY A 111 -1.81 5.54 20.23
C GLY A 111 -2.87 5.50 19.13
N VAL A 112 -2.49 5.18 17.89
CA VAL A 112 -3.43 5.09 16.77
C VAL A 112 -4.26 3.80 16.83
N TYR A 113 -3.72 2.76 17.46
CA TYR A 113 -4.38 1.46 17.59
C TYR A 113 -4.83 1.24 19.03
N PRO A 114 -6.11 1.52 19.39
CA PRO A 114 -6.56 1.46 20.79
C PRO A 114 -6.38 0.09 21.47
N SER A 115 -6.51 -1.00 20.72
CA SER A 115 -6.31 -2.36 21.24
C SER A 115 -4.84 -2.79 21.26
N LEU A 116 -3.93 -1.98 20.73
CA LEU A 116 -2.50 -2.29 20.59
C LEU A 116 -1.68 -1.09 21.04
N PRO A 117 -1.69 -0.76 22.37
CA PRO A 117 -1.14 0.51 22.86
C PRO A 117 0.37 0.65 22.69
N HIS A 118 1.11 -0.45 22.50
CA HIS A 118 2.56 -0.43 22.32
C HIS A 118 2.97 -0.39 20.85
N GLU A 119 2.02 -0.53 19.92
CA GLU A 119 2.32 -0.47 18.50
C GLU A 119 2.27 0.95 17.99
N VAL A 120 3.19 1.27 17.10
CA VAL A 120 3.33 2.60 16.49
C VAL A 120 2.97 2.48 15.01
N GLN A 121 2.10 3.38 14.57
CA GLN A 121 1.81 3.54 13.14
C GLN A 121 2.98 4.23 12.47
N LEU A 122 3.51 3.62 11.42
CA LEU A 122 4.56 4.21 10.59
C LEU A 122 3.96 4.53 9.21
N ILE A 123 4.12 5.77 8.78
CA ILE A 123 3.66 6.23 7.46
C ILE A 123 4.88 6.42 6.58
N TRP A 124 4.89 5.71 5.47
CA TRP A 124 5.94 5.75 4.46
C TRP A 124 5.42 6.49 3.23
N ARG A 125 6.29 7.28 2.60
CA ARG A 125 5.95 8.00 1.37
C ARG A 125 7.04 7.81 0.33
N LYS A 126 6.62 7.77 -0.93
CA LYS A 126 7.56 7.77 -2.06
C LYS A 126 7.10 8.78 -3.11
N PRO A 127 7.94 9.79 -3.42
CA PRO A 127 7.64 10.70 -4.53
C PRO A 127 7.60 9.93 -5.85
N LEU A 128 6.64 10.27 -6.71
CA LEU A 128 6.47 9.66 -8.01
C LEU A 128 6.83 10.60 -9.16
N ARG A 129 7.17 11.84 -8.82
CA ARG A 129 7.60 12.87 -9.77
C ARG A 129 9.02 13.30 -9.49
#